data_0064b03b67add2f805b2b2c6a6548dd2
#
_entry.id   0064b03b67add2f805b2b2c6a6548dd2
#
_cell.length_a   1.000
_cell.length_b   1.000
_cell.length_c   1.000
_cell.angle_alpha   90.00
_cell.angle_beta   90.00
_cell.angle_gamma   90.00
#
_symmetry.space_group_name_H-M   'P 1'
#
loop_
_entity.id
_entity.type
_entity.pdbx_description
1 polymer ?
#
loop_
_entity_poly.entity_id
_entity_poly.type
_entity_poly.pdbx_seq_one_letter_code
_entity_poly.pdbx_strand_id
1 'polypeptide(L)'
;MKLKYVFVWMVLLLSSISVYAQPKNTSHASQVWLAYFNQTRLSNKWGLWGDFQLRTREELVSDLSTGIARVGLTYFVDDNVRLTLGYGFINNYPANDNITVSQPEHRPWQQVQWFTKNKRTRLMQYIRLEERYRKRYLSNTELADSYSFNFRVRYNILYQIPLHPAGLVARKLSALINDEIHVNFGKQIVNNYFDQNRLFLGLNYAFDANNNLQFGYLNTFIQTAAGNQYRNINALRVAYLQNLDLRKGK
;
A
#
# COMPACT_ATOMS: atom_id res chain seq x y z
N MET A 1 47.83 12.99 -1.29
CA MET A 1 47.25 14.21 -1.88
C MET A 1 46.41 13.97 -3.13
N LYS A 2 46.57 12.89 -3.89
CA LYS A 2 45.85 12.63 -5.17
C LYS A 2 44.38 12.14 -5.02
N LEU A 3 44.04 11.47 -3.95
CA LEU A 3 42.69 10.87 -3.77
C LEU A 3 41.60 11.93 -3.49
N LYS A 4 41.93 13.02 -2.80
CA LYS A 4 40.96 14.12 -2.51
C LYS A 4 40.48 14.85 -3.78
N TYR A 5 41.36 14.99 -4.78
CA TYR A 5 41.01 15.65 -6.04
C TYR A 5 40.12 14.77 -6.94
N VAL A 6 40.28 13.44 -6.90
CA VAL A 6 39.43 12.50 -7.64
C VAL A 6 37.98 12.57 -7.13
N PHE A 7 37.80 12.66 -5.83
CA PHE A 7 36.45 12.78 -5.23
C PHE A 7 35.78 14.11 -5.60
N VAL A 8 36.52 15.21 -5.58
CA VAL A 8 35.99 16.54 -6.00
C VAL A 8 35.63 16.55 -7.48
N TRP A 9 36.42 15.94 -8.35
CA TRP A 9 36.13 15.83 -9.78
C TRP A 9 34.90 14.92 -10.05
N MET A 10 34.74 13.85 -9.27
CA MET A 10 33.55 12.97 -9.38
C MET A 10 32.26 13.68 -8.95
N VAL A 11 32.31 14.52 -7.93
CA VAL A 11 31.15 15.34 -7.47
C VAL A 11 30.83 16.44 -8.50
N LEU A 12 31.85 17.09 -9.11
CA LEU A 12 31.66 18.09 -10.15
C LEU A 12 31.11 17.49 -11.46
N LEU A 13 31.49 16.27 -11.83
CA LEU A 13 30.93 15.56 -12.98
C LEU A 13 29.45 15.17 -12.79
N LEU A 14 29.03 14.87 -11.55
CA LEU A 14 27.64 14.58 -11.22
C LEU A 14 26.73 15.84 -11.25
N SER A 15 27.30 17.03 -11.04
CA SER A 15 26.56 18.30 -11.07
C SER A 15 26.28 18.84 -12.47
N SER A 16 26.93 18.32 -13.51
CA SER A 16 26.78 18.82 -14.90
C SER A 16 25.71 18.09 -15.73
N ILE A 17 25.02 17.12 -15.17
CA ILE A 17 23.88 16.46 -15.84
C ILE A 17 22.63 17.33 -15.64
N SER A 18 22.47 18.34 -16.49
CA SER A 18 21.19 19.04 -16.64
C SER A 18 20.20 18.06 -17.27
N VAL A 19 19.53 17.26 -16.45
CA VAL A 19 18.41 16.47 -16.90
C VAL A 19 17.28 17.44 -17.24
N TYR A 20 17.03 17.69 -18.51
CA TYR A 20 15.82 18.34 -18.96
C TYR A 20 14.63 17.44 -18.58
N ALA A 21 14.10 17.65 -17.38
CA ALA A 21 12.91 16.96 -16.94
C ALA A 21 11.74 17.47 -17.81
N GLN A 22 11.15 16.58 -18.58
CA GLN A 22 9.92 16.90 -19.30
C GLN A 22 8.88 17.38 -18.30
N PRO A 23 8.07 18.42 -18.63
CA PRO A 23 7.06 18.95 -17.69
C PRO A 23 6.11 17.83 -17.28
N LYS A 24 6.04 17.59 -15.97
CA LYS A 24 5.14 16.60 -15.39
C LYS A 24 3.74 17.20 -15.31
N ASN A 25 2.77 16.57 -15.95
CA ASN A 25 1.36 16.93 -15.75
C ASN A 25 0.83 16.16 -14.54
N THR A 26 0.51 16.88 -13.47
CA THR A 26 0.04 16.26 -12.21
C THR A 26 -1.37 16.75 -11.88
N SER A 27 -2.33 15.83 -11.84
CA SER A 27 -3.65 16.07 -11.29
C SER A 27 -3.68 15.85 -9.77
N HIS A 28 -4.58 16.53 -9.07
CA HIS A 28 -4.73 16.45 -7.63
C HIS A 28 -6.12 15.96 -7.26
N ALA A 29 -6.22 15.20 -6.18
CA ALA A 29 -7.48 14.71 -5.63
C ALA A 29 -7.42 14.66 -4.09
N SER A 30 -8.57 14.82 -3.44
CA SER A 30 -8.73 14.62 -1.99
C SER A 30 -9.71 13.47 -1.76
N GLN A 31 -9.36 12.52 -0.89
CA GLN A 31 -10.14 11.28 -0.68
C GLN A 31 -10.24 10.92 0.80
N VAL A 32 -11.20 10.04 1.11
CA VAL A 32 -11.24 9.30 2.38
C VAL A 32 -11.03 7.81 2.08
N TRP A 33 -10.11 7.18 2.82
CA TRP A 33 -9.80 5.76 2.71
C TRP A 33 -10.17 5.06 4.01
N LEU A 34 -11.21 4.23 3.95
CA LEU A 34 -11.64 3.39 5.06
C LEU A 34 -11.13 1.98 4.87
N ALA A 35 -10.64 1.35 5.93
CA ALA A 35 -10.13 -0.01 5.86
C ALA A 35 -10.42 -0.81 7.13
N TYR A 36 -10.65 -2.11 6.94
CA TYR A 36 -10.64 -3.12 7.99
C TYR A 36 -9.58 -4.16 7.65
N PHE A 37 -8.74 -4.50 8.61
CA PHE A 37 -7.73 -5.55 8.47
C PHE A 37 -7.92 -6.59 9.57
N ASN A 38 -7.88 -7.85 9.18
CA ASN A 38 -7.89 -8.97 10.10
C ASN A 38 -6.68 -9.86 9.90
N GLN A 39 -6.06 -10.27 11.02
CA GLN A 39 -5.09 -11.34 11.08
C GLN A 39 -5.52 -12.30 12.16
N THR A 40 -5.95 -13.50 11.80
CA THR A 40 -6.37 -14.53 12.73
C THR A 40 -5.34 -15.66 12.74
N ARG A 41 -4.74 -15.93 13.91
CA ARG A 41 -3.82 -17.07 14.10
C ARG A 41 -4.60 -18.26 14.63
N LEU A 42 -4.66 -19.34 13.83
CA LEU A 42 -5.43 -20.55 14.14
C LEU A 42 -4.59 -21.62 14.85
N SER A 43 -3.30 -21.67 14.52
CA SER A 43 -2.34 -22.60 15.10
C SER A 43 -0.96 -21.96 15.22
N ASN A 44 0.04 -22.69 15.70
CA ASN A 44 1.41 -22.18 15.76
C ASN A 44 1.96 -21.82 14.38
N LYS A 45 1.50 -22.50 13.32
CA LYS A 45 2.01 -22.32 11.96
C LYS A 45 1.01 -21.68 11.00
N TRP A 46 -0.29 -21.77 11.23
CA TRP A 46 -1.29 -21.35 10.25
C TRP A 46 -2.25 -20.30 10.79
N GLY A 47 -2.67 -19.43 9.92
CA GLY A 47 -3.70 -18.43 10.17
C GLY A 47 -4.31 -17.88 8.90
N LEU A 48 -5.26 -16.98 9.08
CA LEU A 48 -5.97 -16.31 8.00
C LEU A 48 -5.65 -14.81 8.03
N TRP A 49 -5.64 -14.21 6.87
CA TRP A 49 -5.51 -12.78 6.68
C TRP A 49 -6.64 -12.27 5.81
N GLY A 50 -7.17 -11.10 6.12
CA GLY A 50 -8.20 -10.47 5.32
C GLY A 50 -8.18 -8.96 5.43
N ASP A 51 -8.59 -8.26 4.37
CA ASP A 51 -8.92 -6.85 4.46
C ASP A 51 -10.04 -6.44 3.52
N PHE A 52 -10.77 -5.41 3.94
CA PHE A 52 -11.78 -4.72 3.17
C PHE A 52 -11.45 -3.23 3.17
N GLN A 53 -11.51 -2.60 2.00
CA GLN A 53 -11.22 -1.17 1.88
C GLN A 53 -12.24 -0.50 0.97
N LEU A 54 -12.64 0.69 1.36
CA LEU A 54 -13.42 1.61 0.54
C LEU A 54 -12.67 2.92 0.42
N ARG A 55 -12.66 3.47 -0.79
CA ARG A 55 -12.03 4.74 -1.09
C ARG A 55 -13.02 5.61 -1.82
N THR A 56 -13.11 6.85 -1.40
CA THR A 56 -13.95 7.82 -2.09
C THR A 56 -13.27 8.33 -3.36
N ARG A 57 -14.04 8.94 -4.22
CA ARG A 57 -13.57 9.70 -5.40
C ARG A 57 -13.01 11.06 -4.94
N GLU A 58 -12.94 12.01 -5.80
CA GLU A 58 -12.57 13.40 -5.49
C GLU A 58 -13.56 14.00 -4.47
N GLU A 59 -13.24 15.10 -3.82
CA GLU A 59 -14.12 15.80 -2.86
C GLU A 59 -14.45 15.02 -1.57
N LEU A 60 -13.46 14.32 -1.01
CA LEU A 60 -13.48 13.67 0.30
C LEU A 60 -14.57 12.59 0.50
N VAL A 61 -15.84 12.93 0.44
CA VAL A 61 -16.98 12.05 0.84
C VAL A 61 -17.98 11.80 -0.28
N SER A 62 -17.65 12.20 -1.51
CA SER A 62 -18.48 11.90 -2.69
C SER A 62 -18.45 10.40 -3.03
N ASP A 63 -18.76 10.05 -4.24
CA ASP A 63 -18.84 8.68 -4.73
C ASP A 63 -17.62 7.81 -4.43
N LEU A 64 -17.79 6.51 -4.51
CA LEU A 64 -16.70 5.55 -4.36
C LEU A 64 -15.79 5.56 -5.59
N SER A 65 -14.47 5.52 -5.37
CA SER A 65 -13.46 5.29 -6.41
C SER A 65 -13.02 3.84 -6.48
N THR A 66 -12.92 3.15 -5.33
CA THR A 66 -12.39 1.78 -5.30
C THR A 66 -12.94 1.02 -4.10
N GLY A 67 -13.47 -0.17 -4.35
CA GLY A 67 -13.75 -1.19 -3.36
C GLY A 67 -12.71 -2.30 -3.44
N ILE A 68 -12.21 -2.80 -2.30
CA ILE A 68 -11.20 -3.86 -2.23
C ILE A 68 -11.66 -4.88 -1.22
N ALA A 69 -11.62 -6.16 -1.60
CA ALA A 69 -11.75 -7.30 -0.70
C ALA A 69 -10.59 -8.26 -0.96
N ARG A 70 -9.84 -8.62 0.09
CA ARG A 70 -8.71 -9.56 -0.03
C ARG A 70 -8.75 -10.57 1.10
N VAL A 71 -8.38 -11.80 0.78
CA VAL A 71 -8.23 -12.90 1.73
C VAL A 71 -6.92 -13.61 1.49
N GLY A 72 -6.38 -14.28 2.50
CA GLY A 72 -5.13 -15.02 2.37
C GLY A 72 -4.94 -16.05 3.46
N LEU A 73 -4.17 -17.08 3.14
CA LEU A 73 -3.66 -18.07 4.06
C LEU A 73 -2.27 -17.63 4.51
N THR A 74 -2.06 -17.52 5.82
CA THR A 74 -0.79 -17.10 6.42
C THR A 74 -0.08 -18.28 7.06
N TYR A 75 1.19 -18.46 6.73
CA TYR A 75 2.11 -19.37 7.41
C TYR A 75 3.05 -18.56 8.31
N PHE A 76 3.06 -18.87 9.61
CA PHE A 76 3.96 -18.25 10.58
C PHE A 76 5.26 -19.07 10.64
N VAL A 77 6.34 -18.50 10.07
CA VAL A 77 7.68 -19.08 10.20
C VAL A 77 8.09 -19.05 11.66
N ASP A 78 7.92 -17.90 12.28
CA ASP A 78 8.03 -17.64 13.72
C ASP A 78 7.07 -16.49 14.13
N ASP A 79 7.24 -15.91 15.32
CA ASP A 79 6.38 -14.81 15.79
C ASP A 79 6.69 -13.46 15.09
N ASN A 80 7.81 -13.36 14.40
CA ASN A 80 8.22 -12.13 13.71
C ASN A 80 8.13 -12.23 12.18
N VAL A 81 8.19 -13.44 11.62
CA VAL A 81 8.19 -13.65 10.16
C VAL A 81 6.97 -14.47 9.74
N ARG A 82 6.26 -13.98 8.74
CA ARG A 82 5.11 -14.66 8.17
C ARG A 82 5.10 -14.58 6.64
N LEU A 83 4.63 -15.65 6.03
CA LEU A 83 4.38 -15.77 4.60
C LEU A 83 2.88 -15.78 4.37
N THR A 84 2.38 -15.08 3.37
CA THR A 84 0.95 -15.12 3.05
C THR A 84 0.77 -15.30 1.56
N LEU A 85 -0.09 -16.25 1.19
CA LEU A 85 -0.62 -16.43 -0.15
C LEU A 85 -2.07 -16.00 -0.14
N GLY A 86 -2.48 -15.14 -1.07
CA GLY A 86 -3.81 -14.59 -1.04
C GLY A 86 -4.37 -14.26 -2.42
N TYR A 87 -5.63 -13.88 -2.37
CA TYR A 87 -6.40 -13.43 -3.52
C TYR A 87 -7.13 -12.14 -3.15
N GLY A 88 -7.21 -11.22 -4.12
CA GLY A 88 -7.93 -9.96 -3.98
C GLY A 88 -8.87 -9.74 -5.15
N PHE A 89 -10.06 -9.26 -4.83
CA PHE A 89 -10.99 -8.66 -5.78
C PHE A 89 -11.03 -7.16 -5.55
N ILE A 90 -10.77 -6.41 -6.61
CA ILE A 90 -10.77 -4.96 -6.60
C ILE A 90 -11.80 -4.49 -7.61
N ASN A 91 -12.72 -3.64 -7.19
CA ASN A 91 -13.63 -2.97 -8.10
C ASN A 91 -13.26 -1.48 -8.17
N ASN A 92 -12.84 -1.03 -9.37
CA ASN A 92 -12.60 0.37 -9.63
C ASN A 92 -13.90 0.96 -10.20
N TYR A 93 -14.52 1.85 -9.43
CA TYR A 93 -15.74 2.55 -9.84
C TYR A 93 -15.44 3.60 -10.90
N PRO A 94 -16.44 4.05 -11.68
CA PRO A 94 -16.26 5.06 -12.71
C PRO A 94 -15.50 6.29 -12.22
N ALA A 95 -14.52 6.72 -13.00
CA ALA A 95 -13.71 7.88 -12.64
C ALA A 95 -14.42 9.22 -12.87
N ASN A 96 -15.42 9.23 -13.74
CA ASN A 96 -16.24 10.39 -14.10
C ASN A 96 -17.59 9.89 -14.63
N ASP A 97 -18.51 10.81 -14.87
CA ASP A 97 -19.90 10.52 -15.26
C ASP A 97 -20.04 10.01 -16.72
N ASN A 98 -18.97 10.14 -17.53
CA ASN A 98 -18.94 9.59 -18.90
C ASN A 98 -18.72 8.07 -18.91
N ILE A 99 -18.16 7.50 -17.84
CA ILE A 99 -17.94 6.06 -17.70
C ILE A 99 -19.02 5.50 -16.80
N THR A 100 -19.83 4.55 -17.31
CA THR A 100 -20.97 3.98 -16.56
C THR A 100 -20.70 2.61 -15.99
N VAL A 101 -19.58 1.97 -16.34
CA VAL A 101 -19.22 0.63 -15.89
C VAL A 101 -18.00 0.64 -14.97
N SER A 102 -18.08 -0.14 -13.91
CA SER A 102 -16.96 -0.38 -13.01
C SER A 102 -15.97 -1.35 -13.64
N GLN A 103 -14.68 -1.21 -13.32
CA GLN A 103 -13.61 -2.07 -13.80
C GLN A 103 -13.16 -3.06 -12.73
N PRO A 104 -13.55 -4.34 -12.80
CA PRO A 104 -13.07 -5.36 -11.88
C PRO A 104 -11.62 -5.74 -12.18
N GLU A 105 -10.89 -6.05 -11.11
CA GLU A 105 -9.52 -6.55 -11.15
C GLU A 105 -9.40 -7.74 -10.20
N HIS A 106 -8.88 -8.87 -10.72
CA HIS A 106 -8.51 -10.06 -9.97
C HIS A 106 -7.02 -10.00 -9.66
N ARG A 107 -6.65 -10.30 -8.41
CA ARG A 107 -5.29 -10.09 -7.94
C ARG A 107 -4.84 -11.19 -7.00
N PRO A 108 -4.33 -12.34 -7.52
CA PRO A 108 -3.48 -13.23 -6.72
C PRO A 108 -2.27 -12.47 -6.17
N TRP A 109 -1.80 -12.83 -4.97
CA TRP A 109 -0.64 -12.17 -4.39
C TRP A 109 0.08 -13.06 -3.38
N GLN A 110 1.40 -12.83 -3.24
CA GLN A 110 2.27 -13.48 -2.28
C GLN A 110 3.01 -12.42 -1.47
N GLN A 111 3.21 -12.67 -0.18
CA GLN A 111 3.84 -11.71 0.72
C GLN A 111 4.76 -12.40 1.71
N VAL A 112 5.93 -11.81 1.90
CA VAL A 112 6.77 -12.02 3.06
C VAL A 112 6.67 -10.78 3.93
N GLN A 113 6.35 -10.95 5.21
CA GLN A 113 6.25 -9.87 6.18
C GLN A 113 7.09 -10.20 7.41
N TRP A 114 7.84 -9.21 7.91
CA TRP A 114 8.64 -9.38 9.11
C TRP A 114 8.56 -8.16 10.02
N PHE A 115 8.82 -8.41 11.30
CA PHE A 115 8.78 -7.44 12.37
C PHE A 115 10.13 -7.40 13.08
N THR A 116 10.64 -6.19 13.32
CA THR A 116 11.77 -5.94 14.20
C THR A 116 11.27 -5.14 15.39
N LYS A 117 11.41 -5.70 16.58
CA LYS A 117 11.03 -5.06 17.85
C LYS A 117 12.27 -4.55 18.52
N ASN A 118 12.34 -3.27 18.80
CA ASN A 118 13.30 -2.68 19.72
C ASN A 118 12.64 -2.51 21.09
N LYS A 119 13.40 -2.11 22.12
CA LYS A 119 12.90 -1.95 23.50
C LYS A 119 11.59 -1.15 23.58
N ARG A 120 11.38 -0.18 22.71
CA ARG A 120 10.22 0.73 22.74
C ARG A 120 9.47 0.84 21.41
N THR A 121 10.11 0.58 20.30
CA THR A 121 9.55 0.82 18.97
C THR A 121 9.35 -0.48 18.20
N ARG A 122 8.53 -0.44 17.16
CA ARG A 122 8.27 -1.58 16.29
C ARG A 122 8.45 -1.14 14.85
N LEU A 123 9.22 -1.92 14.10
CA LEU A 123 9.34 -1.80 12.66
C LEU A 123 8.64 -3.00 12.01
N MET A 124 7.74 -2.75 11.07
CA MET A 124 7.11 -3.77 10.24
C MET A 124 7.48 -3.51 8.79
N GLN A 125 7.90 -4.56 8.12
CA GLN A 125 8.22 -4.49 6.70
C GLN A 125 7.55 -5.64 5.96
N TYR A 126 7.25 -5.44 4.68
CA TYR A 126 6.89 -6.54 3.80
C TYR A 126 7.32 -6.30 2.35
N ILE A 127 7.51 -7.40 1.64
CA ILE A 127 7.56 -7.45 0.18
C ILE A 127 6.33 -8.24 -0.26
N ARG A 128 5.59 -7.70 -1.23
CA ARG A 128 4.43 -8.35 -1.86
C ARG A 128 4.59 -8.35 -3.37
N LEU A 129 4.41 -9.51 -3.97
CA LEU A 129 4.21 -9.68 -5.39
C LEU A 129 2.71 -9.79 -5.67
N GLU A 130 2.20 -9.06 -6.65
CA GLU A 130 0.81 -9.10 -7.10
C GLU A 130 0.75 -9.40 -8.60
N GLU A 131 -0.14 -10.29 -8.98
CA GLU A 131 -0.50 -10.64 -10.35
C GLU A 131 -1.82 -9.96 -10.67
N ARG A 132 -1.81 -8.96 -11.56
CA ARG A 132 -2.95 -8.07 -11.74
C ARG A 132 -3.65 -8.36 -13.05
N TYR A 133 -4.84 -8.96 -12.99
CA TYR A 133 -5.74 -9.22 -14.11
C TYR A 133 -6.86 -8.17 -14.06
N ARG A 134 -6.77 -7.16 -14.90
CA ARG A 134 -7.70 -6.03 -14.93
C ARG A 134 -8.56 -6.12 -16.18
N LYS A 135 -9.89 -6.13 -16.02
CA LYS A 135 -10.83 -6.16 -17.13
C LYS A 135 -10.58 -4.94 -18.04
N ARG A 136 -10.57 -5.10 -19.35
CA ARG A 136 -10.38 -3.98 -20.28
C ARG A 136 -11.71 -3.29 -20.55
N TYR A 137 -11.66 -2.01 -20.84
CA TYR A 137 -12.79 -1.28 -21.40
C TYR A 137 -12.87 -1.57 -22.89
N LEU A 138 -14.06 -1.85 -23.39
CA LEU A 138 -14.40 -1.83 -24.82
C LEU A 138 -14.87 -0.43 -25.22
N SER A 139 -15.68 0.18 -24.36
CA SER A 139 -16.16 1.56 -24.46
C SER A 139 -16.36 2.16 -23.07
N ASN A 140 -16.87 3.38 -22.98
CA ASN A 140 -17.24 4.00 -21.70
C ASN A 140 -18.40 3.30 -20.99
N THR A 141 -19.18 2.49 -21.70
CA THR A 141 -20.38 1.82 -21.21
C THR A 141 -20.27 0.30 -21.18
N GLU A 142 -19.16 -0.26 -21.68
CA GLU A 142 -19.01 -1.70 -21.85
C GLU A 142 -17.58 -2.18 -21.54
N LEU A 143 -17.49 -3.36 -20.94
CA LEU A 143 -16.22 -4.04 -20.68
C LEU A 143 -15.96 -5.08 -21.78
N ALA A 144 -14.73 -5.15 -22.25
CA ALA A 144 -14.27 -6.21 -23.14
C ALA A 144 -14.19 -7.55 -22.39
N ASP A 145 -14.27 -8.68 -23.11
CA ASP A 145 -14.08 -10.02 -22.53
C ASP A 145 -12.63 -10.34 -22.15
N SER A 146 -11.71 -9.46 -22.47
CA SER A 146 -10.28 -9.62 -22.22
C SER A 146 -9.80 -8.90 -20.98
N TYR A 147 -8.62 -9.30 -20.49
CA TYR A 147 -7.93 -8.70 -19.37
C TYR A 147 -6.59 -8.10 -19.80
N SER A 148 -6.21 -7.01 -19.18
CA SER A 148 -4.81 -6.58 -19.15
C SER A 148 -4.10 -7.29 -17.99
N PHE A 149 -2.84 -7.65 -18.19
CA PHE A 149 -2.04 -8.34 -17.19
C PHE A 149 -0.71 -7.63 -16.93
N ASN A 150 -0.38 -7.45 -15.66
CA ASN A 150 0.96 -7.06 -15.24
C ASN A 150 1.27 -7.59 -13.84
N PHE A 151 2.54 -7.75 -13.55
CA PHE A 151 3.03 -7.93 -12.20
C PHE A 151 3.24 -6.59 -11.50
N ARG A 152 3.16 -6.61 -10.17
CA ARG A 152 3.52 -5.49 -9.32
C ARG A 152 4.24 -5.97 -8.06
N VAL A 153 5.43 -5.44 -7.80
CA VAL A 153 6.10 -5.58 -6.50
C VAL A 153 5.77 -4.39 -5.63
N ARG A 154 5.55 -4.65 -4.36
CA ARG A 154 5.37 -3.63 -3.32
C ARG A 154 6.40 -3.88 -2.23
N TYR A 155 7.07 -2.84 -1.78
CA TYR A 155 7.85 -2.82 -0.56
C TYR A 155 7.27 -1.80 0.40
N ASN A 156 7.03 -2.23 1.63
CA ASN A 156 6.45 -1.41 2.69
C ASN A 156 7.37 -1.38 3.90
N ILE A 157 7.46 -0.22 4.51
CA ILE A 157 8.11 0.00 5.80
C ILE A 157 7.19 0.82 6.69
N LEU A 158 6.84 0.28 7.86
CA LEU A 158 6.02 0.94 8.88
C LEU A 158 6.80 1.02 10.18
N TYR A 159 7.06 2.24 10.64
CA TYR A 159 7.69 2.49 11.94
C TYR A 159 6.64 3.00 12.93
N GLN A 160 6.58 2.34 14.09
CA GLN A 160 5.64 2.65 15.17
C GLN A 160 6.40 3.09 16.42
N ILE A 161 6.07 4.29 16.90
CA ILE A 161 6.73 4.97 18.02
C ILE A 161 5.71 5.21 19.12
N PRO A 162 5.89 4.68 20.35
CA PRO A 162 4.98 4.94 21.45
C PRO A 162 5.04 6.42 21.85
N LEU A 163 3.88 7.01 22.11
CA LEU A 163 3.76 8.37 22.67
C LEU A 163 3.62 8.38 24.19
N HIS A 164 3.73 7.21 24.84
CA HIS A 164 3.63 7.04 26.28
C HIS A 164 4.87 6.31 26.83
N PRO A 165 5.36 6.66 28.04
CA PRO A 165 6.52 6.02 28.65
C PRO A 165 6.41 4.50 28.83
N ALA A 166 5.19 3.96 29.02
CA ALA A 166 4.95 2.52 29.14
C ALA A 166 5.16 1.74 27.81
N GLY A 167 5.39 2.42 26.70
CA GLY A 167 5.62 1.77 25.40
C GLY A 167 4.35 1.52 24.60
N LEU A 168 4.40 0.48 23.75
CA LEU A 168 3.28 0.05 22.88
C LEU A 168 2.31 -0.85 23.66
N VAL A 169 1.47 -0.25 24.50
CA VAL A 169 0.52 -0.95 25.36
C VAL A 169 -0.92 -0.54 25.07
N ALA A 170 -1.87 -1.35 25.53
CA ALA A 170 -3.31 -1.08 25.37
C ALA A 170 -3.71 0.28 25.97
N ARG A 171 -4.75 0.88 25.37
CA ARG A 171 -5.33 2.19 25.73
C ARG A 171 -4.34 3.36 25.64
N LYS A 172 -3.33 3.22 24.78
CA LYS A 172 -2.32 4.27 24.54
C LYS A 172 -2.17 4.54 23.04
N LEU A 173 -1.74 5.77 22.77
CA LEU A 173 -1.43 6.23 21.43
C LEU A 173 0.03 5.92 21.05
N SER A 174 0.24 5.65 19.79
CA SER A 174 1.56 5.62 19.16
C SER A 174 1.53 6.36 17.82
N ALA A 175 2.63 6.97 17.44
CA ALA A 175 2.81 7.59 16.13
C ALA A 175 3.19 6.53 15.10
N LEU A 176 2.71 6.71 13.88
CA LEU A 176 3.01 5.87 12.73
C LEU A 176 3.64 6.69 11.61
N ILE A 177 4.74 6.19 11.07
CA ILE A 177 5.35 6.64 9.83
C ILE A 177 5.42 5.43 8.92
N ASN A 178 4.74 5.50 7.79
CA ASN A 178 4.72 4.38 6.83
C ASN A 178 5.00 4.87 5.42
N ASP A 179 5.91 4.20 4.74
CA ASP A 179 6.15 4.40 3.32
C ASP A 179 5.99 3.09 2.55
N GLU A 180 5.39 3.18 1.38
CA GLU A 180 5.14 2.02 0.53
C GLU A 180 5.38 2.38 -0.93
N ILE A 181 6.36 1.74 -1.56
CA ILE A 181 6.66 1.89 -2.98
C ILE A 181 6.11 0.71 -3.78
N HIS A 182 5.56 1.00 -4.96
CA HIS A 182 5.02 0.02 -5.89
C HIS A 182 5.71 0.13 -7.24
N VAL A 183 6.17 -0.99 -7.77
CA VAL A 183 6.83 -1.09 -9.08
C VAL A 183 6.10 -2.12 -9.93
N ASN A 184 5.66 -1.69 -11.12
CA ASN A 184 5.05 -2.56 -12.12
C ASN A 184 6.11 -3.16 -13.03
N PHE A 185 5.84 -4.37 -13.54
CA PHE A 185 6.63 -4.99 -14.60
C PHE A 185 5.78 -5.98 -15.41
N GLY A 186 6.27 -6.35 -16.59
CA GLY A 186 5.59 -7.24 -17.52
C GLY A 186 5.48 -6.63 -18.91
N LYS A 187 5.11 -7.45 -19.89
CA LYS A 187 5.11 -7.07 -21.32
C LYS A 187 4.17 -5.91 -21.67
N GLN A 188 3.15 -5.66 -20.85
CA GLN A 188 2.15 -4.59 -21.07
C GLN A 188 2.50 -3.27 -20.37
N ILE A 189 3.61 -3.22 -19.65
CA ILE A 189 4.09 -2.00 -18.98
C ILE A 189 5.02 -1.27 -19.94
N VAL A 190 4.65 -0.04 -20.28
CA VAL A 190 5.42 0.81 -21.21
C VAL A 190 6.02 2.01 -20.48
N ASN A 191 5.20 2.78 -19.75
CA ASN A 191 5.63 4.05 -19.18
C ASN A 191 5.63 4.08 -17.65
N ASN A 192 4.80 3.26 -16.98
CA ASN A 192 4.58 3.30 -15.54
C ASN A 192 5.23 2.12 -14.81
N TYR A 193 6.52 1.90 -15.01
CA TYR A 193 7.31 0.98 -14.17
C TYR A 193 7.25 1.41 -12.70
N PHE A 194 7.47 2.67 -12.41
CA PHE A 194 7.03 3.25 -11.15
C PHE A 194 5.49 3.35 -11.19
N ASP A 195 4.81 2.61 -10.30
CA ASP A 195 3.35 2.66 -10.22
C ASP A 195 2.91 3.77 -9.27
N GLN A 196 3.37 3.69 -8.03
CA GLN A 196 3.06 4.70 -7.02
C GLN A 196 3.96 4.61 -5.80
N ASN A 197 4.02 5.72 -5.05
CA ASN A 197 4.52 5.78 -3.68
C ASN A 197 3.38 6.24 -2.76
N ARG A 198 3.37 5.73 -1.54
CA ARG A 198 2.40 6.07 -0.49
C ARG A 198 3.11 6.40 0.79
N LEU A 199 3.01 7.64 1.23
CA LEU A 199 3.47 8.08 2.54
C LEU A 199 2.27 8.26 3.47
N PHE A 200 2.27 7.58 4.62
CA PHE A 200 1.26 7.74 5.65
C PHE A 200 1.90 8.22 6.96
N LEU A 201 1.36 9.31 7.48
CA LEU A 201 1.68 9.87 8.77
C LEU A 201 0.43 9.85 9.64
N GLY A 202 0.47 9.18 10.77
CA GLY A 202 -0.74 9.01 11.56
C GLY A 202 -0.51 8.54 12.98
N LEU A 203 -1.62 8.23 13.62
CA LEU A 203 -1.69 7.72 14.97
C LEU A 203 -2.31 6.32 14.97
N ASN A 204 -1.89 5.51 15.93
CA ASN A 204 -2.51 4.24 16.27
C ASN A 204 -2.98 4.31 17.72
N TYR A 205 -4.27 4.06 17.93
CA TYR A 205 -4.84 3.84 19.25
C TYR A 205 -5.10 2.35 19.43
N ALA A 206 -4.45 1.74 20.42
CA ALA A 206 -4.69 0.36 20.80
C ALA A 206 -5.84 0.30 21.80
N PHE A 207 -7.01 -0.24 21.43
CA PHE A 207 -8.11 -0.46 22.37
C PHE A 207 -7.74 -1.54 23.39
N ASP A 208 -7.15 -2.61 22.89
CA ASP A 208 -6.67 -3.76 23.65
C ASP A 208 -5.49 -4.42 22.90
N ALA A 209 -5.11 -5.63 23.29
CA ALA A 209 -4.01 -6.37 22.65
C ALA A 209 -4.31 -6.78 21.21
N ASN A 210 -5.59 -6.87 20.85
CA ASN A 210 -6.05 -7.42 19.57
C ASN A 210 -6.59 -6.33 18.62
N ASN A 211 -7.10 -5.23 19.16
CA ASN A 211 -7.88 -4.25 18.41
C ASN A 211 -7.21 -2.89 18.39
N ASN A 212 -7.01 -2.34 17.20
CA ASN A 212 -6.35 -1.07 16.99
C ASN A 212 -7.11 -0.22 15.97
N LEU A 213 -7.11 1.09 16.18
CA LEU A 213 -7.57 2.08 15.22
C LEU A 213 -6.37 2.91 14.75
N GLN A 214 -6.16 2.96 13.46
CA GLN A 214 -5.18 3.84 12.82
C GLN A 214 -5.91 4.94 12.07
N PHE A 215 -5.44 6.18 12.21
CA PHE A 215 -5.99 7.30 11.48
C PHE A 215 -4.90 8.34 11.22
N GLY A 216 -4.99 9.04 10.10
CA GLY A 216 -4.01 10.04 9.73
C GLY A 216 -4.03 10.42 8.26
N TYR A 217 -3.04 11.18 7.88
CA TYR A 217 -2.84 11.68 6.53
C TYR A 217 -2.10 10.66 5.67
N LEU A 218 -2.61 10.41 4.49
CA LEU A 218 -2.00 9.59 3.46
C LEU A 218 -1.80 10.41 2.19
N ASN A 219 -0.58 10.49 1.71
CA ASN A 219 -0.27 10.98 0.36
C ASN A 219 0.01 9.79 -0.55
N THR A 220 -0.56 9.80 -1.75
CA THR A 220 -0.28 8.79 -2.77
C THR A 220 0.08 9.50 -4.08
N PHE A 221 1.31 9.31 -4.52
CA PHE A 221 1.81 9.81 -5.80
C PHE A 221 1.85 8.66 -6.80
N ILE A 222 1.11 8.79 -7.91
CA ILE A 222 0.86 7.72 -8.89
C ILE A 222 1.38 8.18 -10.25
N GLN A 223 2.11 7.32 -10.96
CA GLN A 223 2.37 7.49 -12.38
C GLN A 223 1.33 6.73 -13.20
N THR A 224 0.68 7.42 -14.11
CA THR A 224 -0.32 6.79 -14.99
C THR A 224 0.32 6.09 -16.18
N ALA A 225 -0.41 5.18 -16.82
CA ALA A 225 0.07 4.45 -18.00
C ALA A 225 0.31 5.35 -19.23
N ALA A 226 -0.23 6.56 -19.24
CA ALA A 226 -0.07 7.52 -20.34
C ALA A 226 1.34 8.16 -20.42
N GLY A 227 2.26 7.82 -19.50
CA GLY A 227 3.58 8.47 -19.41
C GLY A 227 3.46 9.91 -18.90
N ASN A 228 4.51 10.57 -18.50
CA ASN A 228 4.59 11.97 -18.01
C ASN A 228 3.35 12.56 -17.30
N GLN A 229 2.33 11.74 -17.03
CA GLN A 229 1.11 12.09 -16.33
C GLN A 229 1.10 11.42 -14.95
N TYR A 230 0.84 12.23 -13.95
CA TYR A 230 0.86 11.82 -12.55
C TYR A 230 -0.44 12.23 -11.86
N ARG A 231 -0.77 11.51 -10.80
CA ARG A 231 -1.87 11.86 -9.91
C ARG A 231 -1.37 11.90 -8.49
N ASN A 232 -1.63 13.00 -7.80
CA ASN A 232 -1.30 13.20 -6.39
C ASN A 232 -2.59 13.19 -5.58
N ILE A 233 -2.77 12.16 -4.74
CA ILE A 233 -3.96 11.98 -3.90
C ILE A 233 -3.57 12.28 -2.46
N ASN A 234 -4.27 13.23 -1.86
CA ASN A 234 -4.25 13.52 -0.43
C ASN A 234 -5.47 12.86 0.22
N ALA A 235 -5.27 12.00 1.21
CA ALA A 235 -6.37 11.28 1.80
C ALA A 235 -6.33 11.30 3.34
N LEU A 236 -7.52 11.37 3.94
CA LEU A 236 -7.72 10.93 5.31
C LEU A 236 -7.85 9.40 5.30
N ARG A 237 -6.92 8.70 5.95
CA ARG A 237 -7.00 7.24 6.09
C ARG A 237 -7.43 6.87 7.51
N VAL A 238 -8.48 6.03 7.59
CA VAL A 238 -8.94 5.42 8.83
C VAL A 238 -8.96 3.90 8.63
N ALA A 239 -8.30 3.17 9.54
CA ALA A 239 -8.20 1.72 9.44
C ALA A 239 -8.40 1.07 10.82
N TYR A 240 -9.33 0.13 10.89
CA TYR A 240 -9.49 -0.73 12.05
C TYR A 240 -8.71 -2.03 11.82
N LEU A 241 -7.86 -2.41 12.77
CA LEU A 241 -7.02 -3.59 12.71
C LEU A 241 -7.38 -4.54 13.85
N GLN A 242 -7.68 -5.77 13.50
CA GLN A 242 -7.99 -6.84 14.44
C GLN A 242 -6.98 -7.98 14.28
N ASN A 243 -6.34 -8.36 15.40
CA ASN A 243 -5.39 -9.48 15.44
C ASN A 243 -5.90 -10.51 16.44
N LEU A 244 -6.43 -11.62 15.98
CA LEU A 244 -6.98 -12.68 16.82
C LEU A 244 -5.98 -13.82 16.97
N ASP A 245 -5.84 -14.32 18.20
CA ASP A 245 -5.07 -15.54 18.50
C ASP A 245 -6.04 -16.60 19.03
N LEU A 246 -6.42 -17.55 18.17
CA LEU A 246 -7.37 -18.63 18.46
C LEU A 246 -6.68 -19.95 18.76
N ARG A 247 -5.39 -19.94 19.07
CA ARG A 247 -4.67 -21.16 19.43
C ARG A 247 -5.20 -21.77 20.72
N LYS A 248 -5.46 -23.08 20.70
CA LYS A 248 -5.85 -23.80 21.92
C LYS A 248 -4.68 -23.83 22.92
N GLY A 249 -4.91 -23.47 24.15
CA GLY A 249 -3.93 -23.59 25.24
C GLY A 249 -3.06 -22.35 25.52
N LYS A 250 -3.53 -21.16 25.13
CA LYS A 250 -2.99 -19.89 25.60
C LYS A 250 -3.94 -19.21 26.55
#